data_2250f0d9ecaad861744912f4f8ff3751
#
_entry.id   2250f0d9ecaad861744912f4f8ff3751
#
_cell.length_a   1.000
_cell.length_b   1.000
_cell.length_c   1.000
_cell.angle_alpha   90.00
_cell.angle_beta   90.00
_cell.angle_gamma   90.00
#
_symmetry.space_group_name_H-M   'P 1'
#
loop_
_entity.id
_entity.type
_entity.pdbx_description
1 polymer ?
#
loop_
_entity_poly.entity_id
_entity_poly.type
_entity_poly.pdbx_seq_one_letter_code
_entity_poly.pdbx_strand_id
1 'polypeptide(L)'
;RLAEYHGSPVTRMATNLLLLTGLRTIELRSAEWSEIDFDNAQWTIPESRMKMRRKHVVPLSRQATDILLQLKTFSGQYRLVFPGRCDINKPMSEASINMVLKRIGYDGRATGHGFRHTMSTILHEQGFNSTWIEMQLAHVDKNSIRGTYNHAQYLDGRREMMQWYADYIDSLSKQESQG
;
A
#
# COMPACT_ATOMS: atom_id res chain seq x y z
N ARG A 1 -12.80 8.10 -9.59
CA ARG A 1 -12.83 7.02 -10.64
C ARG A 1 -12.64 5.62 -10.07
N LEU A 2 -11.74 5.41 -9.09
CA LEU A 2 -11.58 4.08 -8.49
C LEU A 2 -12.86 3.62 -7.75
N ALA A 3 -13.60 4.54 -7.16
CA ALA A 3 -14.89 4.28 -6.53
C ALA A 3 -15.98 3.83 -7.53
N GLU A 4 -15.85 4.21 -8.80
CA GLU A 4 -16.78 3.88 -9.88
C GLU A 4 -16.49 2.51 -10.53
N TYR A 5 -15.46 1.82 -10.06
CA TYR A 5 -15.11 0.51 -10.58
C TYR A 5 -16.14 -0.55 -10.15
N HIS A 6 -16.87 -1.10 -11.12
CA HIS A 6 -17.94 -2.08 -10.91
C HIS A 6 -17.49 -3.56 -10.96
N GLY A 7 -16.18 -3.81 -10.97
CA GLY A 7 -15.63 -5.17 -10.96
C GLY A 7 -15.52 -5.74 -9.55
N SER A 8 -14.56 -6.65 -9.36
CA SER A 8 -14.32 -7.30 -8.05
C SER A 8 -14.03 -6.28 -6.94
N PRO A 9 -14.81 -6.26 -5.85
CA PRO A 9 -14.52 -5.39 -4.69
C PRO A 9 -13.13 -5.62 -4.11
N VAL A 10 -12.67 -6.86 -4.07
CA VAL A 10 -11.34 -7.24 -3.55
C VAL A 10 -10.24 -6.63 -4.39
N THR A 11 -10.34 -6.67 -5.72
CA THR A 11 -9.34 -6.08 -6.60
C THR A 11 -9.31 -4.56 -6.51
N ARG A 12 -10.48 -3.93 -6.35
CA ARG A 12 -10.58 -2.49 -6.10
C ARG A 12 -9.88 -2.11 -4.78
N MET A 13 -10.15 -2.86 -3.72
CA MET A 13 -9.53 -2.64 -2.42
C MET A 13 -8.01 -2.86 -2.46
N ALA A 14 -7.54 -3.87 -3.19
CA ALA A 14 -6.11 -4.10 -3.42
C ALA A 14 -5.44 -2.89 -4.09
N THR A 15 -6.08 -2.33 -5.12
CA THR A 15 -5.58 -1.15 -5.82
C THR A 15 -5.55 0.08 -4.92
N ASN A 16 -6.58 0.28 -4.10
CA ASN A 16 -6.60 1.35 -3.09
C ASN A 16 -5.48 1.21 -2.05
N LEU A 17 -5.21 0.00 -1.58
CA LEU A 17 -4.11 -0.23 -0.64
C LEU A 17 -2.75 0.06 -1.26
N LEU A 18 -2.53 -0.28 -2.52
CA LEU A 18 -1.30 0.12 -3.23
C LEU A 18 -1.13 1.63 -3.25
N LEU A 19 -2.19 2.35 -3.58
CA LEU A 19 -2.19 3.81 -3.60
C LEU A 19 -1.86 4.39 -2.22
N LEU A 20 -2.46 3.84 -1.15
CA LEU A 20 -2.34 4.36 0.22
C LEU A 20 -1.05 3.95 0.93
N THR A 21 -0.37 2.91 0.50
CA THR A 21 0.81 2.37 1.20
C THR A 21 2.12 2.57 0.47
N GLY A 22 2.08 2.72 -0.85
CA GLY A 22 3.28 2.77 -1.70
C GLY A 22 4.05 1.45 -1.76
N LEU A 23 3.43 0.33 -1.41
CA LEU A 23 4.04 -0.99 -1.52
C LEU A 23 4.28 -1.39 -2.98
N ARG A 24 5.23 -2.29 -3.20
CA ARG A 24 5.35 -2.96 -4.49
C ARG A 24 4.20 -3.94 -4.67
N THR A 25 3.79 -4.12 -5.91
CA THR A 25 2.66 -5.00 -6.25
C THR A 25 2.82 -6.40 -5.67
N ILE A 26 4.02 -6.98 -5.76
CA ILE A 26 4.28 -8.32 -5.22
C ILE A 26 4.20 -8.36 -3.69
N GLU A 27 4.63 -7.31 -3.00
CA GLU A 27 4.57 -7.21 -1.55
C GLU A 27 3.11 -7.20 -1.08
N LEU A 28 2.26 -6.44 -1.75
CA LEU A 28 0.83 -6.39 -1.45
C LEU A 28 0.12 -7.69 -1.80
N ARG A 29 0.28 -8.19 -3.02
CA ARG A 29 -0.43 -9.39 -3.49
C ARG A 29 -0.15 -10.63 -2.63
N SER A 30 1.06 -10.76 -2.13
CA SER A 30 1.50 -11.89 -1.30
C SER A 30 1.28 -11.67 0.20
N ALA A 31 0.53 -10.64 0.58
CA ALA A 31 0.24 -10.33 1.98
C ALA A 31 -0.44 -11.49 2.71
N GLU A 32 -0.01 -11.72 3.94
CA GLU A 32 -0.62 -12.66 4.87
C GLU A 32 -1.29 -11.91 6.02
N TRP A 33 -2.41 -12.42 6.52
CA TRP A 33 -3.10 -11.82 7.67
C TRP A 33 -2.23 -11.75 8.92
N SER A 34 -1.32 -12.70 9.09
CA SER A 34 -0.36 -12.71 10.20
C SER A 34 0.59 -11.50 10.22
N GLU A 35 0.73 -10.79 9.09
CA GLU A 35 1.57 -9.60 8.98
C GLU A 35 0.87 -8.32 9.47
N ILE A 36 -0.45 -8.36 9.65
CA ILE A 36 -1.28 -7.19 9.99
C ILE A 36 -1.53 -7.13 11.49
N ASP A 37 -1.07 -6.08 12.13
CA ASP A 37 -1.37 -5.75 13.52
C ASP A 37 -2.41 -4.62 13.53
N PHE A 38 -3.68 -4.99 13.76
CA PHE A 38 -4.77 -4.02 13.79
C PHE A 38 -4.73 -3.14 15.04
N ASP A 39 -4.24 -3.65 16.16
CA ASP A 39 -4.19 -2.90 17.42
C ASP A 39 -3.20 -1.74 17.35
N ASN A 40 -2.06 -1.95 16.69
CA ASN A 40 -1.04 -0.94 16.48
C ASN A 40 -1.13 -0.24 15.11
N ALA A 41 -2.11 -0.57 14.29
CA ALA A 41 -2.26 -0.07 12.91
C ALA A 41 -0.94 -0.18 12.12
N GLN A 42 -0.42 -1.39 12.02
CA GLN A 42 0.91 -1.65 11.51
C GLN A 42 0.94 -2.93 10.68
N TRP A 43 1.61 -2.87 9.55
CA TRP A 43 1.83 -4.00 8.67
C TRP A 43 3.32 -4.32 8.62
N THR A 44 3.70 -5.49 9.07
CA THR A 44 5.10 -5.92 9.08
C THR A 44 5.32 -6.99 8.02
N ILE A 45 6.05 -6.64 6.96
CA ILE A 45 6.42 -7.57 5.90
C ILE A 45 7.76 -8.21 6.31
N PRO A 46 7.81 -9.55 6.43
CA PRO A 46 9.03 -10.23 6.85
C PRO A 46 10.14 -10.12 5.78
N GLU A 47 11.38 -10.20 6.21
CA GLU A 47 12.55 -10.10 5.34
C GLU A 47 12.55 -11.11 4.19
N SER A 48 11.99 -12.30 4.40
CA SER A 48 11.89 -13.35 3.39
C SER A 48 11.06 -12.96 2.17
N ARG A 49 10.15 -12.00 2.33
CA ARG A 49 9.28 -11.48 1.26
C ARG A 49 9.78 -10.16 0.65
N MET A 50 10.85 -9.58 1.20
CA MET A 50 11.40 -8.32 0.74
C MET A 50 12.59 -8.53 -0.19
N LYS A 51 12.62 -7.78 -1.31
CA LYS A 51 13.70 -7.86 -2.31
C LYS A 51 15.09 -7.67 -1.69
N MET A 52 15.22 -6.75 -0.75
CA MET A 52 16.48 -6.41 -0.09
C MET A 52 16.70 -7.18 1.21
N ARG A 53 15.89 -8.21 1.49
CA ARG A 53 15.99 -9.08 2.66
C ARG A 53 16.07 -8.33 3.99
N ARG A 54 15.27 -7.27 4.11
CA ARG A 54 15.09 -6.50 5.33
C ARG A 54 13.60 -6.41 5.65
N LYS A 55 13.27 -6.64 6.91
CA LYS A 55 11.91 -6.46 7.43
C LYS A 55 11.41 -5.05 7.10
N HIS A 56 10.20 -4.94 6.57
CA HIS A 56 9.57 -3.66 6.26
C HIS A 56 8.35 -3.43 7.12
N VAL A 57 8.41 -2.41 7.96
CA VAL A 57 7.29 -1.98 8.82
C VAL A 57 6.57 -0.82 8.13
N VAL A 58 5.28 -1.00 7.90
CA VAL A 58 4.41 -0.05 7.21
C VAL A 58 3.35 0.45 8.20
N PRO A 59 3.39 1.74 8.60
CA PRO A 59 2.29 2.32 9.36
C PRO A 59 1.05 2.42 8.49
N LEU A 60 -0.10 2.05 9.04
CA LEU A 60 -1.38 2.06 8.35
C LEU A 60 -2.17 3.31 8.71
N SER A 61 -2.63 4.04 7.70
CA SER A 61 -3.63 5.10 7.87
C SER A 61 -4.98 4.51 8.30
N ARG A 62 -5.89 5.34 8.81
CA ARG A 62 -7.27 4.91 9.12
C ARG A 62 -7.93 4.29 7.88
N GLN A 63 -7.78 4.93 6.73
CA GLN A 63 -8.33 4.46 5.46
C GLN A 63 -7.79 3.08 5.06
N ALA A 64 -6.48 2.86 5.20
CA ALA A 64 -5.87 1.56 4.90
C ALA A 64 -6.32 0.48 5.89
N THR A 65 -6.43 0.81 7.17
CA THR A 65 -6.94 -0.09 8.20
C THR A 65 -8.39 -0.48 7.93
N ASP A 66 -9.25 0.47 7.57
CA ASP A 66 -10.65 0.22 7.25
C ASP A 66 -10.80 -0.71 6.03
N ILE A 67 -9.98 -0.52 5.01
CA ILE A 67 -9.95 -1.41 3.84
C ILE A 67 -9.57 -2.84 4.25
N LEU A 68 -8.54 -2.99 5.08
CA LEU A 68 -8.11 -4.32 5.57
C LEU A 68 -9.18 -4.99 6.43
N LEU A 69 -9.92 -4.23 7.26
CA LEU A 69 -11.05 -4.75 8.02
C LEU A 69 -12.18 -5.24 7.10
N GLN A 70 -12.50 -4.51 6.04
CA GLN A 70 -13.45 -4.94 5.04
C GLN A 70 -12.97 -6.20 4.30
N LEU A 71 -11.70 -6.26 3.91
CA LEU A 71 -11.11 -7.44 3.28
C LEU A 71 -11.20 -8.69 4.15
N LYS A 72 -11.16 -8.53 5.47
CA LYS A 72 -11.31 -9.63 6.43
C LYS A 72 -12.64 -10.35 6.29
N THR A 73 -13.69 -9.68 5.85
CA THR A 73 -15.00 -10.28 5.57
C THR A 73 -14.99 -11.18 4.33
N PHE A 74 -14.06 -10.96 3.39
CA PHE A 74 -13.91 -11.74 2.15
C PHE A 74 -12.91 -12.89 2.29
N SER A 75 -11.79 -12.69 2.96
CA SER A 75 -10.66 -13.62 2.96
C SER A 75 -10.08 -13.90 4.35
N GLY A 76 -10.73 -13.46 5.43
CA GLY A 76 -10.23 -13.63 6.79
C GLY A 76 -10.05 -15.08 7.25
N GLN A 77 -10.72 -16.04 6.60
CA GLN A 77 -10.59 -17.48 6.85
C GLN A 77 -9.37 -18.10 6.14
N TYR A 78 -8.73 -17.38 5.22
CA TYR A 78 -7.56 -17.85 4.49
C TYR A 78 -6.26 -17.27 5.07
N ARG A 79 -5.14 -17.86 4.72
CA ARG A 79 -3.81 -17.35 5.09
C ARG A 79 -3.51 -16.02 4.38
N LEU A 80 -3.83 -15.94 3.09
CA LEU A 80 -3.57 -14.76 2.26
C LEU A 80 -4.68 -13.72 2.38
N VAL A 81 -4.31 -12.46 2.38
CA VAL A 81 -5.24 -11.33 2.28
C VAL A 81 -5.90 -11.29 0.90
N PHE A 82 -5.14 -11.62 -0.14
CA PHE A 82 -5.57 -11.62 -1.54
C PHE A 82 -5.37 -12.99 -2.18
N PRO A 83 -6.15 -14.01 -1.79
CA PRO A 83 -6.03 -15.34 -2.39
C PRO A 83 -6.43 -15.32 -3.87
N GLY A 84 -5.80 -16.17 -4.66
CA GLY A 84 -6.14 -16.37 -6.06
C GLY A 84 -7.52 -17.03 -6.23
N ARG A 85 -8.15 -16.78 -7.36
CA ARG A 85 -9.49 -17.34 -7.67
C ARG A 85 -9.48 -18.86 -7.87
N CYS A 86 -8.42 -19.37 -8.51
CA CYS A 86 -8.31 -20.79 -8.83
C CYS A 86 -7.57 -21.57 -7.74
N ASP A 87 -6.72 -20.91 -6.97
CA ASP A 87 -5.93 -21.52 -5.90
C ASP A 87 -5.78 -20.52 -4.75
N ILE A 88 -6.46 -20.79 -3.65
CA ILE A 88 -6.44 -19.94 -2.45
C ILE A 88 -5.07 -19.88 -1.75
N ASN A 89 -4.17 -20.80 -2.07
CA ASN A 89 -2.82 -20.82 -1.53
C ASN A 89 -1.83 -19.97 -2.35
N LYS A 90 -2.27 -19.48 -3.49
CA LYS A 90 -1.49 -18.58 -4.35
C LYS A 90 -2.07 -17.17 -4.32
N PRO A 91 -1.23 -16.13 -4.40
CA PRO A 91 -1.72 -14.75 -4.42
C PRO A 91 -2.49 -14.44 -5.71
N MET A 92 -3.37 -13.44 -5.63
CA MET A 92 -4.03 -12.88 -6.81
C MET A 92 -3.01 -12.47 -7.88
N SER A 93 -3.41 -12.49 -9.15
CA SER A 93 -2.51 -12.14 -10.26
C SER A 93 -2.25 -10.64 -10.33
N GLU A 94 -1.05 -10.26 -10.79
CA GLU A 94 -0.70 -8.86 -11.06
C GLU A 94 -1.60 -8.24 -12.14
N ALA A 95 -1.99 -9.03 -13.12
CA ALA A 95 -2.91 -8.60 -14.18
C ALA A 95 -4.25 -8.09 -13.64
N SER A 96 -4.71 -8.58 -12.50
CA SER A 96 -5.97 -8.12 -11.88
C SER A 96 -5.93 -6.64 -11.52
N ILE A 97 -4.84 -6.14 -10.96
CA ILE A 97 -4.67 -4.72 -10.60
C ILE A 97 -4.55 -3.86 -11.86
N ASN A 98 -3.74 -4.29 -12.83
CA ASN A 98 -3.58 -3.59 -14.10
C ASN A 98 -4.92 -3.48 -14.85
N MET A 99 -5.76 -4.51 -14.77
CA MET A 99 -7.09 -4.49 -15.38
C MET A 99 -8.03 -3.47 -14.71
N VAL A 100 -7.95 -3.27 -13.39
CA VAL A 100 -8.69 -2.19 -12.72
C VAL A 100 -8.31 -0.84 -13.31
N LEU A 101 -7.00 -0.57 -13.37
CA LEU A 101 -6.49 0.71 -13.89
C LEU A 101 -6.92 0.94 -15.35
N LYS A 102 -6.87 -0.10 -16.16
CA LYS A 102 -7.36 -0.04 -17.56
C LYS A 102 -8.85 0.31 -17.64
N ARG A 103 -9.69 -0.38 -16.86
CA ARG A 103 -11.15 -0.20 -16.89
C ARG A 103 -11.60 1.17 -16.41
N ILE A 104 -10.86 1.81 -15.52
CA ILE A 104 -11.16 3.18 -15.06
C ILE A 104 -10.49 4.26 -15.94
N GLY A 105 -9.93 3.88 -17.08
CA GLY A 105 -9.40 4.81 -18.09
C GLY A 105 -7.95 5.24 -17.91
N TYR A 106 -7.18 4.50 -17.12
CA TYR A 106 -5.75 4.78 -16.89
C TYR A 106 -4.80 3.80 -17.60
N ASP A 107 -5.27 3.15 -18.66
CA ASP A 107 -4.43 2.24 -19.46
C ASP A 107 -3.18 2.96 -19.98
N GLY A 108 -2.01 2.43 -19.62
CA GLY A 108 -0.71 3.01 -19.94
C GLY A 108 -0.37 4.33 -19.25
N ARG A 109 -1.27 4.91 -18.43
CA ARG A 109 -1.04 6.17 -17.69
C ARG A 109 -0.74 5.97 -16.22
N ALA A 110 -1.26 4.91 -15.62
CA ALA A 110 -0.98 4.56 -14.25
C ALA A 110 -0.69 3.06 -14.12
N THR A 111 0.24 2.73 -13.25
CA THR A 111 0.60 1.37 -12.89
C THR A 111 0.71 1.28 -11.37
N GLY A 112 0.70 0.08 -10.80
CA GLY A 112 0.99 -0.09 -9.38
C GLY A 112 2.36 0.49 -9.00
N HIS A 113 3.34 0.44 -9.90
CA HIS A 113 4.65 1.07 -9.69
C HIS A 113 4.58 2.61 -9.78
N GLY A 114 3.74 3.15 -10.66
CA GLY A 114 3.51 4.60 -10.80
C GLY A 114 2.95 5.23 -9.52
N PHE A 115 2.17 4.50 -8.72
CA PHE A 115 1.68 5.00 -7.43
C PHE A 115 2.80 5.34 -6.45
N ARG A 116 3.87 4.57 -6.46
CA ARG A 116 5.05 4.81 -5.62
C ARG A 116 5.77 6.10 -6.03
N HIS A 117 5.91 6.32 -7.32
CA HIS A 117 6.48 7.56 -7.84
C HIS A 117 5.60 8.78 -7.49
N THR A 118 4.32 8.68 -7.68
CA THR A 118 3.36 9.73 -7.32
C THR A 118 3.39 10.05 -5.83
N MET A 119 3.39 9.05 -4.97
CA MET A 119 3.52 9.23 -3.51
C MET A 119 4.81 9.97 -3.17
N SER A 120 5.93 9.53 -3.72
CA SER A 120 7.24 10.17 -3.49
C SER A 120 7.20 11.66 -3.87
N THR A 121 6.69 11.97 -5.05
CA THR A 121 6.58 13.35 -5.55
C THR A 121 5.72 14.22 -4.63
N ILE A 122 4.51 13.76 -4.32
CA ILE A 122 3.57 14.51 -3.45
C ILE A 122 4.17 14.77 -2.07
N LEU A 123 4.76 13.76 -1.45
CA LEU A 123 5.31 13.89 -0.10
C LEU A 123 6.55 14.80 -0.06
N HIS A 124 7.41 14.74 -1.08
CA HIS A 124 8.55 15.67 -1.20
C HIS A 124 8.09 17.11 -1.43
N GLU A 125 7.11 17.32 -2.30
CA GLU A 125 6.55 18.66 -2.56
C GLU A 125 5.90 19.27 -1.31
N GLN A 126 5.32 18.44 -0.43
CA GLN A 126 4.79 18.88 0.86
C GLN A 126 5.87 19.15 1.91
N GLY A 127 7.12 18.84 1.63
CA GLY A 127 8.22 19.09 2.55
C GLY A 127 8.39 18.06 3.65
N PHE A 128 7.80 16.87 3.51
CA PHE A 128 8.07 15.78 4.45
C PHE A 128 9.54 15.34 4.40
N ASN A 129 10.02 14.81 5.52
CA ASN A 129 11.39 14.35 5.64
C ASN A 129 11.70 13.26 4.58
N SER A 130 12.70 13.50 3.75
CA SER A 130 13.05 12.58 2.66
C SER A 130 13.48 11.19 3.17
N THR A 131 14.09 11.09 4.34
CA THR A 131 14.43 9.82 4.96
C THR A 131 13.17 9.00 5.28
N TRP A 132 12.11 9.64 5.77
CA TRP A 132 10.83 8.96 6.02
C TRP A 132 10.20 8.45 4.73
N ILE A 133 10.25 9.24 3.67
CA ILE A 133 9.73 8.86 2.35
C ILE A 133 10.49 7.66 1.80
N GLU A 134 11.81 7.69 1.84
CA GLU A 134 12.65 6.58 1.38
C GLU A 134 12.41 5.31 2.18
N MET A 135 12.24 5.41 3.50
CA MET A 135 11.91 4.28 4.36
C MET A 135 10.51 3.72 4.06
N GLN A 136 9.53 4.59 3.81
CA GLN A 136 8.17 4.16 3.45
C GLN A 136 8.16 3.37 2.14
N LEU A 137 8.98 3.78 1.18
CA LEU A 137 9.12 3.11 -0.11
C LEU A 137 10.10 1.93 -0.08
N ALA A 138 10.68 1.62 1.08
CA ALA A 138 11.72 0.60 1.22
C ALA A 138 12.87 0.78 0.22
N HIS A 139 13.24 2.03 -0.05
CA HIS A 139 14.44 2.35 -0.81
C HIS A 139 15.65 2.17 0.10
N VAL A 140 16.63 1.41 -0.35
CA VAL A 140 17.86 1.17 0.40
C VAL A 140 18.89 2.21 -0.01
N ASP A 141 19.33 3.01 0.95
CA ASP A 141 20.54 3.78 0.78
C ASP A 141 21.74 2.83 0.76
N LYS A 142 22.44 2.80 -0.38
CA LYS A 142 23.62 1.95 -0.58
C LYS A 142 24.77 2.29 0.37
N ASN A 143 24.74 3.45 1.01
CA ASN A 143 25.80 3.96 1.88
C ASN A 143 25.47 3.89 3.37
N SER A 144 24.34 3.34 3.80
CA SER A 144 23.96 3.46 5.20
C SER A 144 24.12 2.19 6.00
N ILE A 145 25.22 2.12 6.72
CA ILE A 145 25.35 1.49 8.04
C ILE A 145 24.25 2.03 9.01
N ARG A 146 23.67 3.19 8.72
CA ARG A 146 22.58 3.83 9.46
C ARG A 146 21.22 3.12 9.34
N GLY A 147 21.00 2.28 8.34
CA GLY A 147 19.71 1.63 8.08
C GLY A 147 19.27 0.62 9.14
N THR A 148 20.16 0.20 10.04
CA THR A 148 19.88 -0.85 11.03
C THR A 148 19.29 -0.30 12.33
N TYR A 149 19.49 0.99 12.65
CA TYR A 149 19.23 1.51 14.00
C TYR A 149 17.95 2.32 14.19
N ASN A 150 17.24 2.75 13.11
CA ASN A 150 16.27 3.83 13.25
C ASN A 150 14.84 3.54 12.77
N HIS A 151 14.46 2.28 12.50
CA HIS A 151 13.07 1.98 12.12
C HIS A 151 12.05 2.44 13.17
N ALA A 152 12.37 2.29 14.44
CA ALA A 152 11.50 2.71 15.55
C ALA A 152 11.42 4.26 15.67
N GLN A 153 12.54 4.97 15.43
CA GLN A 153 12.61 6.42 15.60
C GLN A 153 11.82 7.21 14.55
N TYR A 154 11.65 6.64 13.35
CA TYR A 154 10.92 7.32 12.27
C TYR A 154 9.47 6.84 12.13
N LEU A 155 9.06 5.83 12.89
CA LEU A 155 7.73 5.23 12.75
C LEU A 155 6.61 6.24 13.07
N ASP A 156 6.76 7.02 14.14
CA ASP A 156 5.77 8.02 14.53
C ASP A 156 5.63 9.12 13.47
N GLY A 157 6.75 9.64 12.96
CA GLY A 157 6.73 10.61 11.87
C GLY A 157 6.15 10.04 10.58
N ARG A 158 6.46 8.78 10.27
CA ARG A 158 5.88 8.10 9.11
C ARG A 158 4.38 7.85 9.27
N ARG A 159 3.87 7.60 10.50
CA ARG A 159 2.44 7.50 10.77
C ARG A 159 1.71 8.79 10.42
N GLU A 160 2.21 9.91 10.88
CA GLU A 160 1.65 11.23 10.59
C GLU A 160 1.70 11.51 9.09
N MET A 161 2.82 11.26 8.45
CA MET A 161 3.01 11.44 7.01
C MET A 161 2.01 10.61 6.19
N MET A 162 1.84 9.33 6.52
CA MET A 162 0.95 8.44 5.79
C MET A 162 -0.53 8.76 6.06
N GLN A 163 -0.88 9.22 7.27
CA GLN A 163 -2.23 9.70 7.55
C GLN A 163 -2.54 10.98 6.77
N TRP A 164 -1.60 11.93 6.73
CA TRP A 164 -1.73 13.11 5.90
C TRP A 164 -1.94 12.75 4.43
N TYR A 165 -1.15 11.82 3.92
CA TYR A 165 -1.24 11.38 2.52
C TYR A 165 -2.60 10.74 2.21
N ALA A 166 -3.10 9.88 3.08
CA ALA A 166 -4.42 9.26 2.92
C ALA A 166 -5.55 10.31 2.94
N ASP A 167 -5.48 11.29 3.83
CA ASP A 167 -6.45 12.39 3.90
C ASP A 167 -6.39 13.27 2.65
N TYR A 168 -5.20 13.51 2.13
CA TYR A 168 -5.00 14.22 0.86
C TYR A 168 -5.65 13.47 -0.32
N ILE A 169 -5.44 12.17 -0.44
CA ILE A 169 -6.08 11.36 -1.47
C ILE A 169 -7.61 11.41 -1.36
N ASP A 170 -8.17 11.33 -0.15
CA ASP A 170 -9.61 11.46 0.08
C ASP A 170 -10.13 12.83 -0.36
N SER A 171 -9.38 13.91 -0.13
CA SER A 171 -9.76 15.26 -0.52
C SER A 171 -9.88 15.40 -2.04
N LEU A 172 -8.99 14.78 -2.80
CA LEU A 172 -9.04 14.77 -4.25
C LEU A 172 -10.28 14.04 -4.78
N SER A 173 -10.65 12.93 -4.14
CA SER A 173 -11.85 12.17 -4.52
C SER A 173 -13.14 12.97 -4.31
N LYS A 174 -13.21 13.77 -3.25
CA LYS A 174 -14.37 14.63 -2.96
C LYS A 174 -14.52 15.79 -3.94
N GLN A 175 -13.41 16.36 -4.40
CA GLN A 175 -13.42 17.44 -5.39
C GLN A 175 -13.94 16.95 -6.74
N GLU A 176 -13.58 15.75 -7.20
CA GLU A 176 -14.11 15.15 -8.43
C GLU A 176 -15.62 14.89 -8.37
N SER A 177 -16.19 14.66 -7.19
CA SER A 177 -17.61 14.37 -7.01
C SER A 177 -18.51 15.61 -7.00
N GLN A 178 -17.94 16.81 -6.92
CA GLN A 178 -18.65 18.09 -6.84
C GLN A 178 -18.56 18.91 -8.15
N GLY A 179 -17.84 18.45 -9.13
CA GLY A 179 -17.68 19.06 -10.45
C GLY A 179 -18.34 18.25 -11.55
#